data_897573a40da142d3cdf5f02dacdd42c4
#
_entry.id   897573a40da142d3cdf5f02dacdd42c4
#
_cell.length_a   1.000
_cell.length_b   1.000
_cell.length_c   1.000
_cell.angle_alpha   90.00
_cell.angle_beta   90.00
_cell.angle_gamma   90.00
#
_symmetry.space_group_name_H-M   'P 1'
#
loop_
_entity.id
_entity.type
_entity.pdbx_description
1 polymer ?
#
loop_
_entity_poly.entity_id
_entity_poly.type
_entity_poly.pdbx_seq_one_letter_code
_entity_poly.pdbx_strand_id
1 'polypeptide(L)'
;MITFVTKNPPLQVEFSELDPTAIFIESNSARNFYFMKLSENTFVNLSNGYCGSWNPDDLVIPVDIDCPTDIFVADRTCFSDICYGETFTIDNASFQSYYMKVSAKNANAVNLINGQLCNFDSWQPIQIAAIFYEV
;
A
#
# COMPACT_ATOMS: atom_id res chain seq x y z
N MET A 1 -9.27 -23.00 36.45
CA MET A 1 -9.21 -22.69 35.01
C MET A 1 -8.24 -21.54 34.77
N ILE A 2 -7.38 -21.70 33.78
CA ILE A 2 -6.41 -20.65 33.42
C ILE A 2 -6.98 -19.91 32.21
N THR A 3 -7.02 -18.58 32.32
CA THR A 3 -7.48 -17.72 31.23
C THR A 3 -6.31 -16.85 30.76
N PHE A 4 -6.04 -16.87 29.45
CA PHE A 4 -5.05 -16.00 28.84
C PHE A 4 -5.74 -14.73 28.35
N VAL A 5 -5.28 -13.59 28.85
CA VAL A 5 -5.83 -12.28 28.48
C VAL A 5 -4.77 -11.51 27.72
N THR A 6 -5.14 -10.98 26.55
CA THR A 6 -4.25 -10.10 25.78
C THR A 6 -4.04 -8.82 26.56
N LYS A 7 -2.78 -8.60 27.00
CA LYS A 7 -2.45 -7.50 27.89
C LYS A 7 -2.46 -6.14 27.20
N ASN A 8 -2.13 -6.12 25.92
CA ASN A 8 -2.12 -4.92 25.07
C ASN A 8 -2.90 -5.22 23.80
N PRO A 9 -4.24 -5.09 23.82
CA PRO A 9 -5.00 -5.25 22.59
C PRO A 9 -4.52 -4.24 21.55
N PRO A 10 -4.52 -4.60 20.25
CA PRO A 10 -4.13 -3.66 19.20
C PRO A 10 -4.98 -2.40 19.27
N LEU A 11 -4.34 -1.24 19.11
CA LEU A 11 -5.06 0.02 19.01
C LEU A 11 -5.97 -0.03 17.79
N GLN A 12 -7.25 0.30 17.97
CA GLN A 12 -8.21 0.43 16.90
C GLN A 12 -8.63 1.89 16.78
N VAL A 13 -8.64 2.40 15.55
CA VAL A 13 -9.09 3.75 15.25
C VAL A 13 -10.07 3.68 14.09
N GLU A 14 -10.88 4.73 13.93
CA GLU A 14 -11.72 4.84 12.74
C GLU A 14 -10.86 5.15 11.52
N PHE A 15 -11.25 4.61 10.36
CA PHE A 15 -10.53 4.87 9.11
C PHE A 15 -10.38 6.37 8.83
N SER A 16 -11.39 7.17 9.19
CA SER A 16 -11.36 8.63 9.03
C SER A 16 -10.25 9.32 9.81
N GLU A 17 -9.78 8.69 10.90
CA GLU A 17 -8.72 9.25 11.74
C GLU A 17 -7.31 9.03 11.18
N LEU A 18 -7.18 8.14 10.20
CA LEU A 18 -5.89 7.89 9.57
C LEU A 18 -5.49 9.03 8.64
N ASP A 19 -4.20 9.35 8.62
CA ASP A 19 -3.64 10.26 7.63
C ASP A 19 -3.52 9.56 6.26
N PRO A 20 -3.54 10.31 5.15
CA PRO A 20 -3.19 9.73 3.85
C PRO A 20 -1.82 9.07 3.90
N THR A 21 -1.66 7.95 3.20
CA THR A 21 -0.50 7.05 3.19
C THR A 21 -0.31 6.20 4.44
N ALA A 22 -1.16 6.34 5.46
CA ALA A 22 -1.13 5.45 6.62
C ALA A 22 -1.43 4.00 6.20
N ILE A 23 -0.65 3.07 6.73
CA ILE A 23 -0.82 1.64 6.50
C ILE A 23 -1.63 1.05 7.65
N PHE A 24 -2.58 0.19 7.32
CA PHE A 24 -3.48 -0.39 8.32
C PHE A 24 -3.88 -1.82 7.93
N ILE A 25 -4.44 -2.54 8.89
CA ILE A 25 -5.05 -3.86 8.69
C ILE A 25 -6.49 -3.83 9.20
N GLU A 26 -7.30 -4.78 8.73
CA GLU A 26 -8.67 -4.93 9.22
C GLU A 26 -8.69 -5.45 10.65
N SER A 27 -9.59 -4.91 11.48
CA SER A 27 -9.69 -5.29 12.89
C SER A 27 -10.21 -6.71 13.11
N ASN A 28 -10.97 -7.25 12.19
CA ASN A 28 -11.65 -8.54 12.31
C ASN A 28 -11.23 -9.58 11.27
N SER A 29 -10.16 -9.35 10.55
CA SER A 29 -9.72 -10.26 9.49
C SER A 29 -8.81 -11.35 10.05
N ALA A 30 -9.09 -12.60 9.67
CA ALA A 30 -8.18 -13.73 9.91
C ALA A 30 -6.98 -13.70 8.95
N ARG A 31 -7.01 -12.86 7.94
CA ARG A 31 -5.94 -12.68 6.94
C ARG A 31 -5.30 -11.33 7.14
N ASN A 32 -3.98 -11.31 7.24
CA ASN A 32 -3.22 -10.08 7.40
C ASN A 32 -2.91 -9.46 6.05
N PHE A 33 -3.93 -8.85 5.44
CA PHE A 33 -3.70 -7.95 4.31
C PHE A 33 -3.37 -6.57 4.82
N TYR A 34 -2.37 -5.95 4.19
CA TYR A 34 -1.99 -4.58 4.48
C TYR A 34 -2.61 -3.66 3.44
N PHE A 35 -3.14 -2.55 3.94
CA PHE A 35 -3.80 -1.53 3.11
C PHE A 35 -3.15 -0.19 3.36
N MET A 36 -3.20 0.68 2.36
CA MET A 36 -2.77 2.07 2.51
C MET A 36 -3.95 2.99 2.23
N LYS A 37 -4.18 3.95 3.12
CA LYS A 37 -5.19 4.98 2.91
C LYS A 37 -4.71 5.96 1.84
N LEU A 38 -5.57 6.27 0.86
CA LEU A 38 -5.28 7.19 -0.23
C LEU A 38 -5.99 8.53 -0.07
N SER A 39 -7.25 8.52 0.34
CA SER A 39 -8.07 9.71 0.54
C SER A 39 -9.07 9.47 1.68
N GLU A 40 -10.02 10.36 1.86
CA GLU A 40 -10.99 10.28 2.96
C GLU A 40 -11.73 8.93 3.04
N ASN A 41 -11.98 8.30 1.91
CA ASN A 41 -12.72 7.05 1.87
C ASN A 41 -12.14 6.02 0.89
N THR A 42 -10.95 6.21 0.37
CA THR A 42 -10.32 5.29 -0.58
C THR A 42 -9.04 4.69 -0.05
N PHE A 43 -8.76 3.48 -0.50
CA PHE A 43 -7.60 2.71 -0.09
C PHE A 43 -7.02 1.92 -1.26
N VAL A 44 -5.80 1.42 -1.09
CA VAL A 44 -5.22 0.40 -1.95
C VAL A 44 -4.81 -0.81 -1.11
N ASN A 45 -5.11 -2.00 -1.62
CA ASN A 45 -4.61 -3.25 -1.05
C ASN A 45 -3.16 -3.46 -1.52
N LEU A 46 -2.22 -3.46 -0.58
CA LEU A 46 -0.79 -3.55 -0.90
C LEU A 46 -0.36 -4.93 -1.39
N SER A 47 -1.23 -5.94 -1.32
CA SER A 47 -0.93 -7.28 -1.81
C SER A 47 -1.28 -7.47 -3.28
N ASN A 48 -2.33 -6.81 -3.77
CA ASN A 48 -2.85 -7.06 -5.12
C ASN A 48 -3.12 -5.80 -5.95
N GLY A 49 -2.93 -4.60 -5.37
CA GLY A 49 -3.16 -3.35 -6.08
C GLY A 49 -4.62 -2.96 -6.26
N TYR A 50 -5.55 -3.67 -5.62
CA TYR A 50 -6.95 -3.30 -5.69
C TYR A 50 -7.20 -2.00 -4.95
N CYS A 51 -7.84 -1.04 -5.63
CA CYS A 51 -8.29 0.22 -5.03
C CYS A 51 -9.79 0.19 -4.83
N GLY A 52 -10.24 0.62 -3.67
CA GLY A 52 -11.65 0.62 -3.33
C GLY A 52 -12.00 1.70 -2.34
N SER A 53 -13.23 1.63 -1.85
CA SER A 53 -13.77 2.55 -0.86
C SER A 53 -13.87 1.86 0.50
N TRP A 54 -13.54 2.59 1.55
CA TRP A 54 -13.63 2.14 2.93
C TRP A 54 -14.61 3.03 3.67
N ASN A 55 -15.45 2.43 4.51
CA ASN A 55 -16.35 3.22 5.36
C ASN A 55 -15.53 4.01 6.37
N PRO A 56 -15.64 5.36 6.40
CA PRO A 56 -14.83 6.19 7.31
C PRO A 56 -15.05 5.87 8.79
N ASP A 57 -16.20 5.33 9.16
CA ASP A 57 -16.55 5.02 10.54
C ASP A 57 -16.09 3.62 10.98
N ASP A 58 -15.61 2.77 10.06
CA ASP A 58 -15.13 1.44 10.39
C ASP A 58 -13.83 1.50 11.16
N LEU A 59 -13.70 0.64 12.16
CA LEU A 59 -12.49 0.51 12.96
C LEU A 59 -11.44 -0.30 12.20
N VAL A 60 -10.24 0.21 12.22
CA VAL A 60 -9.05 -0.42 11.61
C VAL A 60 -7.90 -0.38 12.61
N ILE A 61 -6.88 -1.21 12.36
CA ILE A 61 -5.67 -1.25 13.19
C ILE A 61 -4.55 -0.58 12.42
N PRO A 62 -4.07 0.60 12.87
CA PRO A 62 -2.93 1.24 12.22
C PRO A 62 -1.66 0.43 12.44
N VAL A 63 -0.81 0.40 11.41
CA VAL A 63 0.50 -0.26 11.45
C VAL A 63 1.56 0.84 11.43
N ASP A 64 2.45 0.80 12.42
CA ASP A 64 3.52 1.79 12.53
C ASP A 64 4.66 1.45 11.58
N ILE A 65 4.59 2.01 10.36
CA ILE A 65 5.60 1.87 9.32
C ILE A 65 5.88 3.25 8.78
N ASP A 66 7.10 3.74 8.98
CA ASP A 66 7.49 5.07 8.50
C ASP A 66 8.00 5.05 7.07
N CYS A 67 8.87 4.09 6.75
CA CYS A 67 9.50 3.99 5.44
C CYS A 67 9.92 2.54 5.17
N PRO A 68 10.18 2.17 3.91
CA PRO A 68 10.74 0.86 3.60
C PRO A 68 12.12 0.69 4.22
N THR A 69 12.41 -0.51 4.72
CA THR A 69 13.75 -0.84 5.23
C THR A 69 14.74 -1.11 4.11
N ASP A 70 14.25 -1.70 3.02
CA ASP A 70 15.07 -2.03 1.85
C ASP A 70 14.27 -1.91 0.56
N ILE A 71 14.96 -1.52 -0.51
CA ILE A 71 14.43 -1.49 -1.86
C ILE A 71 15.45 -2.14 -2.80
N PHE A 72 15.05 -3.21 -3.49
CA PHE A 72 15.87 -3.90 -4.47
C PHE A 72 15.29 -3.68 -5.86
N VAL A 73 16.11 -3.17 -6.78
CA VAL A 73 15.69 -2.82 -8.12
C VAL A 73 16.17 -3.90 -9.09
N ALA A 74 15.25 -4.41 -9.91
CA ALA A 74 15.52 -5.39 -10.93
C ALA A 74 15.73 -4.74 -12.30
N ASP A 75 15.81 -5.56 -13.35
CA ASP A 75 15.98 -5.11 -14.73
C ASP A 75 14.79 -4.28 -15.22
N ARG A 76 15.04 -3.53 -16.28
CA ARG A 76 14.01 -2.71 -16.92
C ARG A 76 13.02 -3.58 -17.69
N THR A 77 11.77 -3.15 -17.66
CA THR A 77 10.69 -3.69 -18.46
C THR A 77 9.71 -2.59 -18.80
N CYS A 78 8.61 -2.92 -19.49
CA CYS A 78 7.55 -1.94 -19.76
C CYS A 78 6.45 -2.05 -18.72
N PHE A 79 5.75 -0.96 -18.49
CA PHE A 79 4.64 -0.93 -17.53
C PHE A 79 3.59 -1.99 -17.82
N SER A 80 3.31 -2.27 -19.10
CA SER A 80 2.35 -3.31 -19.51
C SER A 80 2.75 -4.72 -19.11
N ASP A 81 4.03 -4.97 -18.86
CA ASP A 81 4.54 -6.32 -18.57
C ASP A 81 4.42 -6.71 -17.11
N ILE A 82 4.09 -5.77 -16.22
CA ILE A 82 3.92 -6.06 -14.80
C ILE A 82 2.45 -6.29 -14.45
N CYS A 83 2.22 -7.04 -13.39
CA CYS A 83 0.90 -7.36 -12.88
C CYS A 83 0.43 -6.34 -11.85
N TYR A 84 -0.88 -6.27 -11.63
CA TYR A 84 -1.44 -5.49 -10.54
C TYR A 84 -0.85 -5.93 -9.20
N GLY A 85 -0.48 -4.96 -8.37
CA GLY A 85 0.17 -5.20 -7.09
C GLY A 85 1.69 -5.23 -7.16
N GLU A 86 2.28 -5.32 -8.34
CA GLU A 86 3.74 -5.22 -8.47
C GLU A 86 4.20 -3.78 -8.28
N THR A 87 5.34 -3.65 -7.61
CA THR A 87 5.96 -2.35 -7.31
C THR A 87 7.12 -2.08 -8.25
N PHE A 88 7.32 -0.80 -8.58
CA PHE A 88 8.30 -0.38 -9.56
C PHE A 88 8.80 1.04 -9.30
N THR A 89 9.89 1.38 -9.95
CA THR A 89 10.42 2.75 -10.00
C THR A 89 10.66 3.14 -11.45
N ILE A 90 10.64 4.45 -11.74
CA ILE A 90 10.89 4.98 -13.08
C ILE A 90 12.38 5.27 -13.28
N ASP A 91 13.04 5.72 -12.22
CA ASP A 91 14.44 6.12 -12.27
C ASP A 91 15.19 5.47 -11.11
N ASN A 92 16.18 4.63 -11.42
CA ASN A 92 16.96 3.94 -10.40
C ASN A 92 17.96 4.83 -9.67
N ALA A 93 18.19 6.06 -10.15
CA ALA A 93 19.07 7.02 -9.47
C ALA A 93 18.38 7.74 -8.31
N SER A 94 17.06 7.66 -8.22
CA SER A 94 16.28 8.32 -7.18
C SER A 94 15.28 7.35 -6.56
N PHE A 95 15.59 6.85 -5.37
CA PHE A 95 14.63 6.08 -4.56
C PHE A 95 13.57 6.95 -3.89
N GLN A 96 13.42 8.19 -4.34
CA GLN A 96 12.44 9.13 -3.79
C GLN A 96 11.04 8.90 -4.30
N SER A 97 10.86 8.07 -5.33
CA SER A 97 9.55 7.75 -5.87
C SER A 97 9.48 6.28 -6.25
N TYR A 98 8.58 5.56 -5.64
CA TYR A 98 8.25 4.21 -6.01
C TYR A 98 6.73 4.05 -6.05
N TYR A 99 6.30 3.14 -6.93
CA TYR A 99 4.91 3.04 -7.33
C TYR A 99 4.44 1.59 -7.25
N MET A 100 3.13 1.43 -7.21
CA MET A 100 2.48 0.14 -7.38
C MET A 100 1.51 0.21 -8.54
N LYS A 101 1.50 -0.81 -9.39
CA LYS A 101 0.47 -0.95 -10.42
C LYS A 101 -0.84 -1.34 -9.77
N VAL A 102 -1.90 -0.56 -10.00
CA VAL A 102 -3.17 -0.71 -9.31
C VAL A 102 -4.32 -0.83 -10.31
N SER A 103 -5.40 -1.46 -9.82
CA SER A 103 -6.67 -1.50 -10.53
C SER A 103 -7.59 -0.45 -9.89
N ALA A 104 -7.63 0.72 -10.48
CA ALA A 104 -8.46 1.82 -10.04
C ALA A 104 -9.28 2.35 -11.21
N LYS A 105 -10.36 3.08 -10.93
CA LYS A 105 -11.31 3.53 -11.94
C LYS A 105 -10.68 4.48 -12.96
N ASN A 106 -9.87 5.42 -12.51
CA ASN A 106 -9.30 6.49 -13.34
C ASN A 106 -7.78 6.56 -13.24
N ALA A 107 -7.12 5.50 -12.77
CA ALA A 107 -5.69 5.47 -12.60
C ALA A 107 -5.18 4.05 -12.72
N ASN A 108 -3.91 3.89 -13.10
CA ASN A 108 -3.28 2.58 -13.20
C ASN A 108 -2.08 2.40 -12.28
N ALA A 109 -1.74 3.42 -11.51
CA ALA A 109 -0.64 3.34 -10.54
C ALA A 109 -0.91 4.26 -9.35
N VAL A 110 -0.24 3.97 -8.26
CA VAL A 110 -0.22 4.83 -7.07
C VAL A 110 1.22 5.08 -6.65
N ASN A 111 1.52 6.34 -6.33
CA ASN A 111 2.79 6.69 -5.71
C ASN A 111 2.72 6.30 -4.22
N LEU A 112 3.57 5.36 -3.80
CA LEU A 112 3.51 4.82 -2.43
C LEU A 112 4.09 5.78 -1.39
N ILE A 113 4.75 6.86 -1.81
CA ILE A 113 5.29 7.86 -0.89
C ILE A 113 4.24 8.88 -0.49
N ASN A 114 3.43 9.34 -1.46
CA ASN A 114 2.45 10.40 -1.22
C ASN A 114 0.99 9.96 -1.40
N GLY A 115 0.74 8.72 -1.84
CA GLY A 115 -0.60 8.19 -2.02
C GLY A 115 -1.32 8.70 -3.26
N GLN A 116 -0.67 9.46 -4.13
CA GLN A 116 -1.30 10.00 -5.32
C GLN A 116 -1.48 8.96 -6.40
N LEU A 117 -2.68 8.90 -6.96
CA LEU A 117 -2.99 8.08 -8.12
C LEU A 117 -2.47 8.75 -9.38
N CYS A 118 -1.94 7.96 -10.30
CA CYS A 118 -1.37 8.45 -11.56
C CYS A 118 -1.58 7.44 -12.68
N ASN A 119 -1.23 7.85 -13.90
CA ASN A 119 -1.35 7.02 -15.08
C ASN A 119 -0.01 6.93 -15.81
N PHE A 120 0.36 5.71 -16.17
CA PHE A 120 1.53 5.42 -16.99
C PHE A 120 1.07 4.86 -18.33
N ASP A 121 1.79 5.21 -19.39
CA ASP A 121 1.59 4.60 -20.68
C ASP A 121 2.06 3.14 -20.64
N SER A 122 1.38 2.28 -21.40
CA SER A 122 1.69 0.83 -21.41
C SER A 122 3.13 0.53 -21.83
N TRP A 123 3.69 1.35 -22.71
CA TRP A 123 5.06 1.19 -23.23
C TRP A 123 6.13 1.84 -22.36
N GLN A 124 5.75 2.58 -21.32
CA GLN A 124 6.73 3.33 -20.52
C GLN A 124 7.74 2.39 -19.87
N PRO A 125 9.06 2.64 -20.03
CA PRO A 125 10.08 1.85 -19.35
C PRO A 125 10.02 2.09 -17.84
N ILE A 126 10.06 0.99 -17.11
CA ILE A 126 10.10 0.98 -15.64
C ILE A 126 11.12 -0.03 -15.16
N GLN A 127 11.44 0.00 -13.88
CA GLN A 127 12.21 -1.05 -13.23
C GLN A 127 11.39 -1.64 -12.10
N ILE A 128 11.26 -2.97 -12.09
CA ILE A 128 10.60 -3.67 -10.99
C ILE A 128 11.41 -3.44 -9.72
N ALA A 129 10.75 -3.10 -8.64
CA ALA A 129 11.38 -2.86 -7.35
C ALA A 129 10.69 -3.71 -6.28
N ALA A 130 11.46 -4.52 -5.58
CA ALA A 130 10.99 -5.22 -4.38
C ALA A 130 11.16 -4.29 -3.19
N ILE A 131 10.08 -4.00 -2.48
CA ILE A 131 10.04 -3.04 -1.38
C ILE A 131 9.72 -3.81 -0.11
N PHE A 132 10.56 -3.65 0.89
CA PHE A 132 10.42 -4.34 2.17
C PHE A 132 10.12 -3.35 3.28
N TYR A 133 9.04 -3.61 4.00
CA TYR A 133 8.68 -2.90 5.22
C TYR A 133 8.88 -3.81 6.42
N GLU A 134 9.48 -3.29 7.46
CA GLU A 134 9.59 -3.97 8.74
C GLU A 134 8.43 -3.55 9.64
N VAL A 135 7.72 -4.54 10.15
CA VAL A 135 6.57 -4.34 11.03
C VAL A 135 6.84 -4.80 12.45
#